data_e493098a7692db0921883d61b0dd0cf4
#
_entry.id   e493098a7692db0921883d61b0dd0cf4
#
_cell.length_a   1.000
_cell.length_b   1.000
_cell.length_c   1.000
_cell.angle_alpha   90.00
_cell.angle_beta   90.00
_cell.angle_gamma   90.00
#
_symmetry.space_group_name_H-M   'P 1'
#
loop_
_entity.id
_entity.type
_entity.pdbx_description
1 polymer ?
#
loop_
_entity_poly.entity_id
_entity_poly.type
_entity_poly.pdbx_seq_one_letter_code
_entity_poly.pdbx_strand_id
1 'polypeptide(L)'
;MTKKTKRTLALGLAAAAGVTLLAGLDARLVVRTYAIESEQVSTPVRLAVLTDLHACAYGEGQKNLLDAVAVQCPDLVLLCGDIVDDDPRMPEERALTTVEALAEVWPVYYVTGNHEFWTGRVEEIRELLRARGAVVLEGESA
;
A
#
# COMPACT_ATOMS: atom_id res chain seq x y z
N MET A 1 14.36 40.93 24.15
CA MET A 1 13.24 40.48 23.31
C MET A 1 11.93 40.85 24.00
N THR A 2 11.07 41.63 23.35
CA THR A 2 9.82 42.09 23.93
C THR A 2 8.79 40.97 24.07
N LYS A 3 7.78 41.12 24.96
CA LYS A 3 6.67 40.17 25.08
C LYS A 3 5.95 39.92 23.74
N LYS A 4 5.84 40.97 22.90
CA LYS A 4 5.23 40.90 21.57
C LYS A 4 6.06 40.00 20.64
N THR A 5 7.39 40.15 20.59
CA THR A 5 8.30 39.32 19.78
C THR A 5 8.24 37.84 20.19
N LYS A 6 8.18 37.54 21.50
CA LYS A 6 8.06 36.17 22.00
C LYS A 6 6.74 35.52 21.57
N ARG A 7 5.61 36.26 21.61
CA ARG A 7 4.30 35.78 21.17
C ARG A 7 4.27 35.51 19.66
N THR A 8 4.84 36.38 18.85
CA THR A 8 4.89 36.18 17.39
C THR A 8 5.75 34.98 17.04
N LEU A 9 6.89 34.79 17.72
CA LEU A 9 7.76 33.64 17.50
C LEU A 9 7.07 32.30 17.90
N ALA A 10 6.38 32.31 19.07
CA ALA A 10 5.64 31.12 19.53
C ALA A 10 4.49 30.74 18.57
N LEU A 11 3.76 31.74 18.05
CA LEU A 11 2.71 31.51 17.04
C LEU A 11 3.28 30.97 15.73
N GLY A 12 4.42 31.50 15.28
CA GLY A 12 5.11 30.99 14.08
C GLY A 12 5.58 29.56 14.23
N LEU A 13 6.17 29.20 15.38
CA LEU A 13 6.57 27.81 15.68
C LEU A 13 5.39 26.85 15.78
N ALA A 14 4.29 27.28 16.41
CA ALA A 14 3.08 26.46 16.50
C ALA A 14 2.44 26.25 15.12
N ALA A 15 2.41 27.26 14.26
CA ALA A 15 1.92 27.13 12.88
C ALA A 15 2.80 26.21 12.06
N ALA A 16 4.13 26.34 12.15
CA ALA A 16 5.07 25.45 11.47
C ALA A 16 4.91 24.01 11.92
N ALA A 17 4.82 23.76 13.24
CA ALA A 17 4.58 22.43 13.79
C ALA A 17 3.24 21.84 13.33
N GLY A 18 2.19 22.67 13.26
CA GLY A 18 0.88 22.26 12.74
C GLY A 18 0.93 21.85 11.26
N VAL A 19 1.63 22.63 10.43
CA VAL A 19 1.81 22.30 9.00
C VAL A 19 2.61 21.02 8.82
N THR A 20 3.69 20.84 9.60
CA THR A 20 4.51 19.60 9.55
C THR A 20 3.70 18.38 9.98
N LEU A 21 2.88 18.52 11.02
CA LEU A 21 2.01 17.44 11.49
C LEU A 21 0.96 17.06 10.42
N LEU A 22 0.30 18.05 9.83
CA LEU A 22 -0.69 17.83 8.77
C LEU A 22 -0.06 17.20 7.54
N ALA A 23 1.15 17.60 7.15
CA ALA A 23 1.88 16.99 6.04
C ALA A 23 2.31 15.55 6.34
N GLY A 24 2.68 15.27 7.61
CA GLY A 24 3.05 13.91 8.05
C GLY A 24 1.87 12.95 8.18
N LEU A 25 0.65 13.48 8.30
CA LEU A 25 -0.61 12.71 8.35
C LEU A 25 -1.30 12.60 6.98
N ASP A 26 -0.64 13.06 5.91
CA ASP A 26 -1.20 12.98 4.55
C ASP A 26 -1.12 11.54 4.04
N ALA A 27 -2.23 10.82 4.17
CA ALA A 27 -2.40 9.43 3.72
C ALA A 27 -3.03 9.34 2.32
N ARG A 28 -2.92 10.39 1.49
CA ARG A 28 -3.45 10.34 0.12
C ARG A 28 -2.65 9.37 -0.72
N LEU A 29 -3.37 8.61 -1.53
CA LEU A 29 -2.77 7.72 -2.52
C LEU A 29 -1.94 8.53 -3.52
N VAL A 30 -0.69 8.14 -3.71
CA VAL A 30 0.25 8.77 -4.67
C VAL A 30 0.84 7.69 -5.56
N VAL A 31 0.65 7.82 -6.87
CA VAL A 31 1.30 6.97 -7.85
C VAL A 31 2.69 7.53 -8.18
N ARG A 32 3.69 6.68 -8.11
CA ARG A 32 5.07 6.98 -8.53
C ARG A 32 5.47 6.02 -9.64
N THR A 33 6.07 6.55 -10.71
CA THR A 33 6.54 5.75 -11.84
C THR A 33 8.04 5.76 -11.89
N TYR A 34 8.62 4.59 -12.08
CA TYR A 34 10.04 4.37 -12.25
C TYR A 34 10.26 3.59 -13.56
N ALA A 35 11.28 3.96 -14.33
CA ALA A 35 11.72 3.18 -15.47
C ALA A 35 13.08 2.56 -15.14
N ILE A 36 13.19 1.25 -15.33
CA ILE A 36 14.42 0.48 -15.09
C ILE A 36 14.79 -0.18 -16.41
N GLU A 37 15.96 0.13 -16.92
CA GLU A 37 16.53 -0.49 -18.13
C GLU A 37 17.29 -1.75 -17.74
N SER A 38 17.08 -2.84 -18.50
CA SER A 38 17.79 -4.10 -18.31
C SER A 38 18.02 -4.79 -19.65
N GLU A 39 19.28 -5.18 -19.91
CA GLU A 39 19.64 -5.96 -21.10
C GLU A 39 19.05 -7.38 -21.09
N GLN A 40 18.60 -7.85 -19.93
CA GLN A 40 17.99 -9.19 -19.76
C GLN A 40 16.50 -9.21 -20.11
N VAL A 41 15.86 -8.04 -20.24
CA VAL A 41 14.44 -7.91 -20.54
C VAL A 41 14.27 -7.35 -21.94
N SER A 42 13.89 -8.20 -22.88
CA SER A 42 13.74 -7.84 -24.29
C SER A 42 12.44 -7.12 -24.64
N THR A 43 11.41 -7.31 -23.80
CA THR A 43 10.09 -6.71 -24.00
C THR A 43 9.73 -5.88 -22.77
N PRO A 44 9.33 -4.61 -22.93
CA PRO A 44 8.91 -3.82 -21.78
C PRO A 44 7.78 -4.48 -21.00
N VAL A 45 7.91 -4.57 -19.67
CA VAL A 45 6.91 -5.08 -18.74
C VAL A 45 6.57 -4.00 -17.73
N ARG A 46 5.32 -3.76 -17.50
CA ARG A 46 4.85 -2.79 -16.50
C ARG A 46 4.34 -3.51 -15.26
N LEU A 47 4.97 -3.25 -14.15
CA LEU A 47 4.60 -3.82 -12.84
C LEU A 47 3.88 -2.74 -12.03
N ALA A 48 2.70 -3.07 -11.47
CA ALA A 48 2.14 -2.30 -10.37
C ALA A 48 2.62 -2.91 -9.06
N VAL A 49 3.33 -2.12 -8.26
CA VAL A 49 3.85 -2.57 -6.96
C VAL A 49 3.08 -1.88 -5.86
N LEU A 50 2.44 -2.66 -4.99
CA LEU A 50 1.69 -2.20 -3.83
C LEU A 50 2.32 -2.81 -2.58
N THR A 51 2.51 -1.99 -1.56
CA THR A 51 3.03 -2.38 -0.26
C THR A 51 2.37 -1.54 0.82
N ASP A 52 2.40 -1.99 2.07
CA ASP A 52 1.96 -1.24 3.25
C ASP A 52 0.50 -0.73 3.13
N LEU A 53 -0.41 -1.53 2.59
CA LEU A 53 -1.82 -1.17 2.50
C LEU A 53 -2.52 -1.20 3.85
N HIS A 54 -2.09 -2.05 4.78
CA HIS A 54 -2.60 -2.16 6.15
C HIS A 54 -4.13 -2.18 6.25
N ALA A 55 -4.79 -2.85 5.32
CA ALA A 55 -6.26 -2.87 5.22
C ALA A 55 -6.91 -1.46 5.26
N CYS A 56 -6.19 -0.42 4.85
CA CYS A 56 -6.69 0.95 4.79
C CYS A 56 -7.84 1.08 3.78
N ALA A 57 -8.70 2.08 4.00
CA ALA A 57 -9.81 2.37 3.10
C ALA A 57 -9.38 3.34 2.00
N TYR A 58 -9.51 2.92 0.75
CA TYR A 58 -9.24 3.73 -0.45
C TYR A 58 -10.54 3.98 -1.25
N GLY A 59 -11.55 4.51 -0.57
CA GLY A 59 -12.89 4.72 -1.11
C GLY A 59 -13.80 3.49 -0.92
N GLU A 60 -15.03 3.60 -1.36
CA GLU A 60 -16.01 2.50 -1.30
C GLU A 60 -15.54 1.36 -2.22
N GLY A 61 -15.50 0.11 -1.69
CA GLY A 61 -15.01 -1.04 -2.42
C GLY A 61 -13.57 -0.90 -2.92
N GLN A 62 -12.74 -0.08 -2.26
CA GLN A 62 -11.35 0.20 -2.64
C GLN A 62 -11.17 0.88 -4.01
N LYS A 63 -12.24 1.49 -4.50
CA LYS A 63 -12.34 2.05 -5.87
C LYS A 63 -11.19 2.98 -6.23
N ASN A 64 -10.76 3.87 -5.30
CA ASN A 64 -9.70 4.84 -5.60
C ASN A 64 -8.34 4.17 -5.86
N LEU A 65 -8.04 3.10 -5.14
CA LEU A 65 -6.83 2.30 -5.35
C LEU A 65 -6.91 1.53 -6.66
N LEU A 66 -8.02 0.84 -6.90
CA LEU A 66 -8.25 0.03 -8.11
C LEU A 66 -8.21 0.90 -9.38
N ASP A 67 -8.85 2.06 -9.37
CA ASP A 67 -8.81 3.03 -10.47
C ASP A 67 -7.37 3.53 -10.73
N ALA A 68 -6.62 3.81 -9.65
CA ALA A 68 -5.23 4.27 -9.75
C ALA A 68 -4.33 3.21 -10.39
N VAL A 69 -4.53 1.93 -10.07
CA VAL A 69 -3.81 0.80 -10.70
C VAL A 69 -4.25 0.65 -12.16
N ALA A 70 -5.55 0.64 -12.44
CA ALA A 70 -6.10 0.41 -13.77
C ALA A 70 -5.61 1.45 -14.80
N VAL A 71 -5.54 2.72 -14.42
CA VAL A 71 -5.04 3.80 -15.28
C VAL A 71 -3.58 3.58 -15.70
N GLN A 72 -2.79 2.83 -14.90
CA GLN A 72 -1.40 2.52 -15.25
C GLN A 72 -1.28 1.39 -16.28
N CYS A 73 -2.34 0.63 -16.55
CA CYS A 73 -2.36 -0.53 -17.46
C CYS A 73 -1.18 -1.48 -17.17
N PRO A 74 -1.05 -2.04 -15.97
CA PRO A 74 0.05 -2.95 -15.65
C PRO A 74 -0.15 -4.31 -16.35
N ASP A 75 0.94 -5.02 -16.58
CA ASP A 75 0.94 -6.40 -17.05
C ASP A 75 0.71 -7.39 -15.90
N LEU A 76 1.15 -7.01 -14.69
CA LEU A 76 0.91 -7.77 -13.46
C LEU A 76 1.02 -6.88 -12.22
N VAL A 77 0.55 -7.39 -11.09
CA VAL A 77 0.56 -6.70 -9.79
C VAL A 77 1.42 -7.48 -8.80
N LEU A 78 2.29 -6.76 -8.09
CA LEU A 78 3.09 -7.28 -6.98
C LEU A 78 2.58 -6.67 -5.67
N LEU A 79 2.19 -7.52 -4.74
CA LEU A 79 1.82 -7.17 -3.38
C LEU A 79 3.00 -7.50 -2.46
N CYS A 80 3.72 -6.46 -2.04
CA CYS A 80 5.02 -6.62 -1.38
C CYS A 80 4.92 -6.50 0.15
N GLY A 81 3.99 -7.24 0.75
CA GLY A 81 3.81 -7.34 2.19
C GLY A 81 3.02 -6.20 2.82
N ASP A 82 2.65 -6.40 4.08
CA ASP A 82 1.88 -5.48 4.92
C ASP A 82 0.55 -5.05 4.24
N ILE A 83 -0.10 -6.00 3.61
CA ILE A 83 -1.41 -5.82 2.97
C ILE A 83 -2.52 -5.90 4.02
N VAL A 84 -2.38 -6.83 4.96
CA VAL A 84 -3.21 -6.95 6.17
C VAL A 84 -2.52 -6.28 7.34
N ASP A 85 -3.29 -5.72 8.28
CA ASP A 85 -2.77 -5.10 9.50
C ASP A 85 -2.89 -6.06 10.70
N ASP A 86 -1.99 -5.97 11.68
CA ASP A 86 -2.07 -6.70 12.94
C ASP A 86 -2.99 -6.01 13.96
N ASP A 87 -3.43 -4.77 13.71
CA ASP A 87 -4.46 -4.10 14.53
C ASP A 87 -5.84 -4.71 14.24
N PRO A 88 -6.47 -5.36 15.25
CA PRO A 88 -7.78 -6.00 15.07
C PRO A 88 -8.92 -5.02 14.75
N ARG A 89 -8.67 -3.71 14.84
CA ARG A 89 -9.64 -2.68 14.44
C ARG A 89 -9.62 -2.41 12.94
N MET A 90 -8.57 -2.86 12.24
CA MET A 90 -8.47 -2.73 10.80
C MET A 90 -9.19 -3.91 10.12
N PRO A 91 -10.24 -3.66 9.32
CA PRO A 91 -11.02 -4.73 8.71
C PRO A 91 -10.21 -5.47 7.63
N GLU A 92 -9.78 -6.68 7.91
CA GLU A 92 -9.07 -7.58 6.97
C GLU A 92 -9.79 -7.70 5.62
N GLU A 93 -11.13 -7.64 5.63
CA GLU A 93 -11.94 -7.73 4.42
C GLU A 93 -11.60 -6.66 3.36
N ARG A 94 -11.06 -5.51 3.76
CA ARG A 94 -10.60 -4.50 2.79
C ARG A 94 -9.39 -4.96 1.99
N ALA A 95 -8.45 -5.64 2.65
CA ALA A 95 -7.30 -6.24 2.01
C ALA A 95 -7.75 -7.35 1.05
N LEU A 96 -8.64 -8.22 1.51
CA LEU A 96 -9.17 -9.34 0.72
C LEU A 96 -9.95 -8.84 -0.52
N THR A 97 -10.81 -7.83 -0.36
CA THR A 97 -11.53 -7.17 -1.47
C THR A 97 -10.56 -6.57 -2.49
N THR A 98 -9.48 -5.94 -2.02
CA THR A 98 -8.45 -5.39 -2.91
C THR A 98 -7.80 -6.48 -3.75
N VAL A 99 -7.38 -7.57 -3.10
CA VAL A 99 -6.69 -8.68 -3.77
C VAL A 99 -7.60 -9.35 -4.79
N GLU A 100 -8.84 -9.65 -4.41
CA GLU A 100 -9.85 -10.25 -5.28
C GLU A 100 -10.09 -9.41 -6.54
N ALA A 101 -10.36 -8.12 -6.37
CA ALA A 101 -10.61 -7.22 -7.49
C ALA A 101 -9.38 -7.04 -8.41
N LEU A 102 -8.17 -7.06 -7.86
CA LEU A 102 -6.94 -7.03 -8.66
C LEU A 102 -6.76 -8.34 -9.43
N ALA A 103 -6.99 -9.48 -8.78
CA ALA A 103 -6.81 -10.80 -9.37
C ALA A 103 -7.85 -11.15 -10.47
N GLU A 104 -9.01 -10.50 -10.46
CA GLU A 104 -9.99 -10.59 -11.55
C GLU A 104 -9.46 -10.03 -12.88
N VAL A 105 -8.48 -9.12 -12.83
CA VAL A 105 -8.01 -8.38 -14.02
C VAL A 105 -6.57 -8.70 -14.38
N TRP A 106 -5.69 -8.91 -13.38
CA TRP A 106 -4.26 -9.10 -13.58
C TRP A 106 -3.73 -10.33 -12.83
N PRO A 107 -2.61 -10.91 -13.28
CA PRO A 107 -1.82 -11.80 -12.43
C PRO A 107 -1.37 -11.04 -11.17
N VAL A 108 -1.67 -11.55 -10.00
CA VAL A 108 -1.29 -10.96 -8.70
C VAL A 108 -0.33 -11.89 -7.99
N TYR A 109 0.84 -11.38 -7.63
CA TYR A 109 1.83 -12.09 -6.84
C TYR A 109 1.97 -11.41 -5.47
N TYR A 110 2.06 -12.21 -4.43
CA TYR A 110 2.13 -11.72 -3.06
C TYR A 110 3.30 -12.32 -2.30
N VAL A 111 3.99 -11.50 -1.53
CA VAL A 111 4.93 -11.90 -0.49
C VAL A 111 4.49 -11.34 0.85
N THR A 112 4.75 -12.08 1.93
CA THR A 112 4.36 -11.73 3.29
C THR A 112 5.25 -10.61 3.85
N GLY A 113 4.66 -9.64 4.51
CA GLY A 113 5.32 -8.61 5.30
C GLY A 113 5.36 -8.93 6.80
N ASN A 114 5.86 -8.00 7.60
CA ASN A 114 5.99 -8.23 9.04
C ASN A 114 4.66 -8.11 9.80
N HIS A 115 3.71 -7.29 9.35
CA HIS A 115 2.39 -7.18 9.98
C HIS A 115 1.63 -8.49 9.89
N GLU A 116 1.64 -9.18 8.75
CA GLU A 116 1.02 -10.50 8.66
C GLU A 116 1.63 -11.50 9.66
N PHE A 117 2.95 -11.46 9.88
CA PHE A 117 3.58 -12.29 10.92
C PHE A 117 3.14 -11.90 12.33
N TRP A 118 3.01 -10.61 12.62
CA TRP A 118 2.62 -10.12 13.94
C TRP A 118 1.18 -10.46 14.33
N THR A 119 0.30 -10.70 13.34
CA THR A 119 -1.04 -11.23 13.62
C THR A 119 -1.02 -12.60 14.31
N GLY A 120 0.06 -13.38 14.16
CA GLY A 120 0.14 -14.79 14.54
C GLY A 120 -0.68 -15.72 13.64
N ARG A 121 -1.27 -15.21 12.53
CA ARG A 121 -2.17 -15.93 11.60
C ARG A 121 -1.62 -15.99 10.19
N VAL A 122 -0.31 -15.91 10.00
CA VAL A 122 0.33 -15.74 8.68
C VAL A 122 -0.11 -16.81 7.67
N GLU A 123 -0.19 -18.08 8.08
CA GLU A 123 -0.61 -19.16 7.17
C GLU A 123 -2.08 -19.03 6.77
N GLU A 124 -2.95 -18.67 7.72
CA GLU A 124 -4.37 -18.42 7.44
C GLU A 124 -4.53 -17.25 6.44
N ILE A 125 -3.78 -16.17 6.63
CA ILE A 125 -3.81 -15.00 5.73
C ILE A 125 -3.34 -15.40 4.33
N ARG A 126 -2.26 -16.18 4.22
CA ARG A 126 -1.78 -16.70 2.93
C ARG A 126 -2.85 -17.52 2.21
N GLU A 127 -3.54 -18.41 2.92
CA GLU A 127 -4.63 -19.20 2.35
C GLU A 127 -5.82 -18.33 1.91
N LEU A 128 -6.17 -17.30 2.70
CA LEU A 128 -7.21 -16.34 2.33
C LEU A 128 -6.85 -15.58 1.05
N LEU A 129 -5.59 -15.16 0.90
CA LEU A 129 -5.12 -14.45 -0.29
C LEU A 129 -5.04 -15.37 -1.52
N ARG A 130 -4.61 -16.64 -1.34
CA ARG A 130 -4.68 -17.67 -2.39
C ARG A 130 -6.11 -17.90 -2.87
N ALA A 131 -7.05 -18.00 -1.93
CA ALA A 131 -8.47 -18.17 -2.24
C ALA A 131 -9.07 -17.00 -3.01
N ARG A 132 -8.45 -15.79 -2.90
CA ARG A 132 -8.82 -14.58 -3.65
C ARG A 132 -8.02 -14.39 -4.95
N GLY A 133 -7.28 -15.42 -5.39
CA GLY A 133 -6.60 -15.44 -6.68
C GLY A 133 -5.16 -14.95 -6.69
N ALA A 134 -4.58 -14.63 -5.56
CA ALA A 134 -3.16 -14.26 -5.49
C ALA A 134 -2.25 -15.51 -5.53
N VAL A 135 -1.15 -15.42 -6.26
CA VAL A 135 -0.04 -16.36 -6.20
C VAL A 135 0.85 -15.98 -5.02
N VAL A 136 0.82 -16.76 -3.95
CA VAL A 136 1.63 -16.51 -2.75
C VAL A 136 3.00 -17.13 -2.95
N LEU A 137 4.05 -16.30 -2.90
CA LEU A 137 5.45 -16.74 -3.05
C LEU A 137 6.09 -16.97 -1.67
N GLU A 138 6.71 -18.13 -1.49
CA GLU A 138 7.32 -18.57 -0.23
C GLU A 138 8.82 -18.92 -0.39
N GLY A 139 9.48 -18.20 -1.30
CA GLY A 139 10.91 -18.36 -1.58
C GLY A 139 11.21 -19.13 -2.86
N GLU A 140 10.20 -19.55 -3.61
CA GLU A 140 10.32 -20.06 -4.96
C GLU A 140 10.16 -18.94 -6.01
N SER A 141 10.62 -19.23 -7.22
CA SER A 141 10.35 -18.42 -8.41
C SER A 141 9.07 -18.88 -9.09
N ALA A 142 8.28 -17.95 -9.54
CA ALA A 142 7.07 -18.21 -10.33
C ALA A 142 7.42 -18.43 -11.82
#